data_a291625330b62dfb8941d74878294b94
#
_entry.id   a291625330b62dfb8941d74878294b94
#
_cell.length_a   1.000
_cell.length_b   1.000
_cell.length_c   1.000
_cell.angle_alpha   90.00
_cell.angle_beta   90.00
_cell.angle_gamma   90.00
#
_symmetry.space_group_name_H-M   'P 1'
#
loop_
_entity.id
_entity.type
_entity.pdbx_description
1 polymer ?
#
loop_
_entity_poly.entity_id
_entity_poly.type
_entity_poly.pdbx_seq_one_letter_code
_entity_poly.pdbx_strand_id
1 'polypeptide(L)'
;MMRHILSILMENESGAMSRVVGLFSARGYNIDALSVAPTEDPTLSRMTIVTRGNDQMLEQITKQLNKLVEVVKVIDFNNCRHVERELMLVKVRALGKDRDELLRLTDIYRGQVVDVTDKSYVIEITGTSDKLDSFLETVPKGLILETVRTGAAGIGRGERILKI
;
A
#
# COMPACT_ATOMS: atom_id res chain seq x y z
N MET A 1 -11.68 11.97 9.22
CA MET A 1 -11.71 10.52 9.43
C MET A 1 -10.29 9.99 9.51
N MET A 2 -10.02 9.12 10.46
CA MET A 2 -8.70 8.58 10.68
C MET A 2 -8.37 7.48 9.66
N ARG A 3 -7.12 7.48 9.19
CA ARG A 3 -6.58 6.42 8.35
C ARG A 3 -6.34 5.17 9.21
N HIS A 4 -6.82 4.03 8.74
CA HIS A 4 -6.58 2.74 9.38
C HIS A 4 -5.92 1.78 8.42
N ILE A 5 -5.00 0.97 8.94
CA ILE A 5 -4.34 -0.06 8.17
C ILE A 5 -4.61 -1.42 8.83
N LEU A 6 -5.27 -2.29 8.07
CA LEU A 6 -5.65 -3.63 8.51
C LEU A 6 -4.79 -4.66 7.81
N SER A 7 -4.30 -5.63 8.56
CA SER A 7 -3.61 -6.79 8.01
C SER A 7 -4.47 -8.03 8.21
N ILE A 8 -4.70 -8.76 7.13
CA ILE A 8 -5.60 -9.91 7.10
C ILE A 8 -4.84 -11.12 6.60
N LEU A 9 -4.78 -12.17 7.43
CA LEU A 9 -4.32 -13.49 7.02
C LEU A 9 -5.54 -14.29 6.59
N MET A 10 -5.52 -14.80 5.36
CA MET A 10 -6.68 -15.46 4.76
C MET A 10 -6.26 -16.67 3.96
N GLU A 11 -7.19 -17.59 3.73
CA GLU A 11 -6.96 -18.73 2.85
C GLU A 11 -6.77 -18.27 1.42
N ASN A 12 -5.77 -18.84 0.75
CA ASN A 12 -5.48 -18.54 -0.65
C ASN A 12 -6.41 -19.35 -1.56
N GLU A 13 -7.67 -18.99 -1.57
CA GLU A 13 -8.73 -19.67 -2.32
C GLU A 13 -9.44 -18.71 -3.27
N SER A 14 -10.01 -19.26 -4.32
CA SER A 14 -10.81 -18.50 -5.27
C SER A 14 -12.00 -17.83 -4.55
N GLY A 15 -12.19 -16.55 -4.78
CA GLY A 15 -13.28 -15.78 -4.20
C GLY A 15 -13.05 -15.25 -2.78
N ALA A 16 -12.00 -15.66 -2.09
CA ALA A 16 -11.71 -15.19 -0.73
C ALA A 16 -11.48 -13.67 -0.70
N MET A 17 -10.65 -13.18 -1.60
CA MET A 17 -10.39 -11.74 -1.73
C MET A 17 -11.68 -10.96 -2.05
N SER A 18 -12.51 -11.47 -2.94
CA SER A 18 -13.78 -10.83 -3.31
C SER A 18 -14.73 -10.73 -2.12
N ARG A 19 -14.76 -11.72 -1.26
CA ARG A 19 -15.59 -11.69 -0.05
C ARG A 19 -15.11 -10.65 0.95
N VAL A 20 -13.80 -10.53 1.13
CA VAL A 20 -13.20 -9.51 2.01
C VAL A 20 -13.51 -8.12 1.48
N VAL A 21 -13.18 -7.86 0.21
CA VAL A 21 -13.42 -6.55 -0.42
C VAL A 21 -14.92 -6.23 -0.46
N GLY A 22 -15.76 -7.23 -0.70
CA GLY A 22 -17.20 -7.09 -0.74
C GLY A 22 -17.80 -6.59 0.56
N LEU A 23 -17.23 -6.93 1.71
CA LEU A 23 -17.68 -6.42 3.00
C LEU A 23 -17.56 -4.89 3.08
N PHE A 24 -16.46 -4.35 2.60
CA PHE A 24 -16.26 -2.90 2.57
C PHE A 24 -17.25 -2.23 1.62
N SER A 25 -17.40 -2.79 0.42
CA SER A 25 -18.31 -2.25 -0.61
C SER A 25 -19.76 -2.29 -0.18
N ALA A 26 -20.21 -3.39 0.41
CA ALA A 26 -21.59 -3.57 0.84
C ALA A 26 -22.00 -2.57 1.93
N ARG A 27 -21.05 -2.07 2.70
CA ARG A 27 -21.29 -1.11 3.77
C ARG A 27 -20.91 0.33 3.40
N GLY A 28 -20.55 0.56 2.15
CA GLY A 28 -20.18 1.88 1.67
C GLY A 28 -18.85 2.40 2.19
N TYR A 29 -17.98 1.53 2.67
CA TYR A 29 -16.65 1.92 3.16
C TYR A 29 -15.65 1.91 2.02
N ASN A 30 -14.86 2.96 1.91
CA ASN A 30 -13.88 3.10 0.85
C ASN A 30 -12.57 2.40 1.20
N ILE A 31 -11.99 1.71 0.21
CA ILE A 31 -10.65 1.15 0.30
C ILE A 31 -9.71 2.09 -0.45
N ASP A 32 -8.83 2.77 0.29
CA ASP A 32 -7.86 3.71 -0.30
C ASP A 32 -6.72 2.96 -0.99
N ALA A 33 -6.33 1.82 -0.43
CA ALA A 33 -5.26 1.00 -0.99
C ALA A 33 -5.42 -0.45 -0.55
N LEU A 34 -4.94 -1.36 -1.38
CA LEU A 34 -5.04 -2.79 -1.15
C LEU A 34 -3.81 -3.48 -1.74
N SER A 35 -3.17 -4.33 -0.95
CA SER A 35 -2.05 -5.15 -1.37
C SER A 35 -2.30 -6.57 -0.89
N VAL A 36 -2.16 -7.55 -1.77
CA VAL A 36 -2.39 -8.96 -1.43
C VAL A 36 -1.43 -9.86 -2.19
N ALA A 37 -0.90 -10.86 -1.52
CA ALA A 37 -0.05 -11.88 -2.13
C ALA A 37 -0.04 -13.13 -1.26
N PRO A 38 0.27 -14.31 -1.85
CA PRO A 38 0.52 -15.51 -1.05
C PRO A 38 1.70 -15.30 -0.10
N THR A 39 1.67 -16.02 1.03
CA THR A 39 2.76 -16.05 2.00
C THR A 39 3.75 -17.17 1.65
N GLU A 40 4.72 -17.43 2.55
CA GLU A 40 5.61 -18.60 2.44
C GLU A 40 4.84 -19.92 2.54
N ASP A 41 3.63 -19.88 3.09
CA ASP A 41 2.68 -20.98 3.02
C ASP A 41 1.75 -20.75 1.83
N PRO A 42 1.81 -21.56 0.76
CA PRO A 42 1.02 -21.31 -0.44
C PRO A 42 -0.50 -21.44 -0.23
N THR A 43 -0.94 -22.01 0.89
CA THR A 43 -2.37 -22.08 1.22
C THR A 43 -2.92 -20.81 1.85
N LEU A 44 -2.02 -19.87 2.21
CA LEU A 44 -2.38 -18.62 2.88
C LEU A 44 -1.94 -17.40 2.06
N SER A 45 -2.80 -16.40 2.04
CA SER A 45 -2.49 -15.07 1.50
C SER A 45 -2.53 -14.03 2.61
N ARG A 46 -1.72 -12.99 2.46
CA ARG A 46 -1.70 -11.85 3.35
C ARG A 46 -2.17 -10.62 2.60
N MET A 47 -3.17 -9.93 3.17
CA MET A 47 -3.73 -8.72 2.59
C MET A 47 -3.53 -7.56 3.54
N THR A 48 -3.11 -6.42 3.00
CA THR A 48 -3.08 -5.16 3.74
C THR A 48 -4.09 -4.22 3.12
N ILE A 49 -5.02 -3.71 3.91
CA ILE A 49 -6.05 -2.77 3.46
C ILE A 49 -5.85 -1.45 4.19
N VAL A 50 -5.84 -0.36 3.43
CA VAL A 50 -5.89 1.00 3.99
C VAL A 50 -7.29 1.55 3.74
N THR A 51 -7.95 1.98 4.81
CA THR A 51 -9.29 2.54 4.78
C THR A 51 -9.37 3.74 5.72
N ARG A 52 -10.44 4.51 5.64
CA ARG A 52 -10.68 5.66 6.52
C ARG A 52 -12.01 5.50 7.23
N GLY A 53 -12.02 5.80 8.51
CA GLY A 53 -13.23 5.72 9.31
C GLY A 53 -12.97 5.99 10.78
N ASN A 54 -14.03 5.94 11.57
CA ASN A 54 -13.94 6.05 13.02
C ASN A 54 -13.73 4.66 13.67
N ASP A 55 -13.42 4.64 14.95
CA ASP A 55 -13.15 3.40 15.68
C ASP A 55 -14.35 2.45 15.68
N GLN A 56 -15.57 2.98 15.74
CA GLN A 56 -16.79 2.17 15.73
C GLN A 56 -16.94 1.43 14.40
N MET A 57 -16.67 2.11 13.28
CA MET A 57 -16.68 1.49 11.95
C MET A 57 -15.66 0.36 11.87
N LEU A 58 -14.44 0.62 12.33
CA LEU A 58 -13.35 -0.37 12.30
C LEU A 58 -13.66 -1.58 13.17
N GLU A 59 -14.27 -1.38 14.33
CA GLU A 59 -14.70 -2.47 15.19
C GLU A 59 -15.73 -3.36 14.49
N GLN A 60 -16.71 -2.77 13.82
CA GLN A 60 -17.71 -3.52 13.06
C GLN A 60 -17.09 -4.29 11.90
N ILE A 61 -16.20 -3.64 11.12
CA ILE A 61 -15.52 -4.29 10.02
C ILE A 61 -14.70 -5.48 10.51
N THR A 62 -13.95 -5.31 11.59
CA THR A 62 -13.14 -6.39 12.17
C THR A 62 -14.00 -7.57 12.59
N LYS A 63 -15.13 -7.31 13.24
CA LYS A 63 -16.08 -8.36 13.62
C LYS A 63 -16.63 -9.10 12.41
N GLN A 64 -16.99 -8.38 11.35
CA GLN A 64 -17.52 -8.98 10.14
C GLN A 64 -16.46 -9.81 9.40
N LEU A 65 -15.23 -9.31 9.33
CA LEU A 65 -14.11 -10.06 8.74
C LEU A 65 -13.84 -11.36 9.46
N ASN A 66 -13.89 -11.35 10.79
CA ASN A 66 -13.66 -12.55 11.61
C ASN A 66 -14.77 -13.61 11.45
N LYS A 67 -15.92 -13.24 10.89
CA LYS A 67 -17.01 -14.16 10.60
C LYS A 67 -16.84 -14.89 9.25
N LEU A 68 -15.97 -14.41 8.39
CA LEU A 68 -15.71 -15.07 7.11
C LEU A 68 -14.86 -16.32 7.34
N VAL A 69 -15.30 -17.43 6.73
CA VAL A 69 -14.62 -18.73 6.89
C VAL A 69 -13.18 -18.65 6.39
N GLU A 70 -12.94 -17.91 5.31
CA GLU A 70 -11.65 -17.78 4.67
C GLU A 70 -10.67 -16.91 5.44
N VAL A 71 -11.15 -16.08 6.38
CA VAL A 71 -10.31 -15.20 7.18
C VAL A 71 -9.79 -15.93 8.41
N VAL A 72 -8.48 -16.04 8.52
CA VAL A 72 -7.82 -16.71 9.63
C VAL A 72 -7.59 -15.75 10.79
N LYS A 73 -7.11 -14.54 10.49
CA LYS A 73 -6.77 -13.55 11.52
C LYS A 73 -6.74 -12.15 10.95
N VAL A 74 -7.10 -11.16 11.79
CA VAL A 74 -7.11 -9.75 11.44
C VAL A 74 -6.36 -8.97 12.51
N ILE A 75 -5.51 -8.02 12.11
CA ILE A 75 -4.87 -7.07 13.02
C ILE A 75 -5.11 -5.65 12.48
N ASP A 76 -5.53 -4.74 13.38
CA ASP A 76 -5.52 -3.30 13.11
C ASP A 76 -4.18 -2.76 13.58
N PHE A 77 -3.33 -2.36 12.65
CA PHE A 77 -1.99 -1.87 12.95
C PHE A 77 -1.98 -0.48 13.60
N ASN A 78 -3.09 0.24 13.60
CA ASN A 78 -3.17 1.50 14.33
C ASN A 78 -3.03 1.31 15.84
N ASN A 79 -3.28 0.10 16.33
CA ASN A 79 -3.21 -0.25 17.73
C ASN A 79 -1.88 -0.87 18.14
N CYS A 80 -0.90 -0.94 17.26
CA CYS A 80 0.40 -1.53 17.59
C CYS A 80 1.51 -0.94 16.73
N ARG A 81 2.75 -1.13 17.21
CA ARG A 81 3.92 -0.74 16.44
C ARG A 81 4.07 -1.67 15.24
N HIS A 82 4.27 -1.07 14.08
CA HIS A 82 4.39 -1.80 12.82
C HIS A 82 5.31 -1.07 11.86
N VAL A 83 5.65 -1.76 10.77
CA VAL A 83 6.38 -1.20 9.64
C VAL A 83 5.44 -1.24 8.43
N GLU A 84 5.36 -0.14 7.71
CA GLU A 84 4.65 -0.04 6.42
C GLU A 84 5.64 0.34 5.34
N ARG A 85 5.50 -0.29 4.19
CA ARG A 85 6.23 0.12 2.98
C ARG A 85 5.32 0.01 1.77
N GLU A 86 5.52 0.92 0.86
CA GLU A 86 4.82 0.97 -0.42
C GLU A 86 5.85 1.20 -1.51
N LEU A 87 5.66 0.58 -2.67
CA LEU A 87 6.49 0.81 -3.84
C LEU A 87 5.72 1.67 -4.84
N MET A 88 6.42 2.64 -5.44
CA MET A 88 5.86 3.51 -6.46
C MET A 88 6.78 3.55 -7.66
N LEU A 89 6.17 3.49 -8.85
CA LEU A 89 6.84 3.75 -10.12
C LEU A 89 6.27 5.03 -10.71
N VAL A 90 7.14 5.97 -11.05
CA VAL A 90 6.73 7.27 -11.62
C VAL A 90 7.46 7.49 -12.93
N LYS A 91 6.71 7.71 -14.00
CA LYS A 91 7.27 8.14 -15.28
C LYS A 91 7.23 9.65 -15.34
N VAL A 92 8.39 10.27 -15.60
CA VAL A 92 8.51 11.71 -15.66
C VAL A 92 9.11 12.15 -16.98
N ARG A 93 8.68 13.32 -17.46
CA ARG A 93 9.34 13.98 -18.58
C ARG A 93 10.67 14.54 -18.09
N ALA A 94 11.75 14.17 -18.78
CA ALA A 94 13.11 14.52 -18.36
C ALA A 94 13.86 15.13 -19.55
N LEU A 95 13.69 16.44 -19.73
CA LEU A 95 14.31 17.20 -20.81
C LEU A 95 15.19 18.33 -20.24
N GLY A 96 16.32 18.60 -20.88
CA GLY A 96 17.19 19.72 -20.55
C GLY A 96 17.60 19.74 -19.08
N LYS A 97 17.34 20.87 -18.42
CA LYS A 97 17.69 21.10 -17.01
C LYS A 97 16.88 20.20 -16.05
N ASP A 98 15.72 19.77 -16.45
CA ASP A 98 14.87 18.92 -15.62
C ASP A 98 15.50 17.55 -15.34
N ARG A 99 16.35 17.07 -16.26
CA ARG A 99 17.04 15.78 -16.09
C ARG A 99 17.89 15.75 -14.82
N ASP A 100 18.72 16.77 -14.61
CA ASP A 100 19.59 16.84 -13.43
C ASP A 100 18.79 17.05 -12.16
N GLU A 101 17.76 17.89 -12.19
CA GLU A 101 16.90 18.13 -11.05
C GLU A 101 16.14 16.87 -10.63
N LEU A 102 15.62 16.10 -11.59
CA LEU A 102 14.93 14.85 -11.31
C LEU A 102 15.86 13.79 -10.72
N LEU A 103 17.11 13.73 -11.20
CA LEU A 103 18.11 12.83 -10.60
C LEU A 103 18.43 13.23 -9.16
N ARG A 104 18.57 14.53 -8.90
CA ARG A 104 18.83 15.06 -7.56
C ARG A 104 17.68 14.72 -6.60
N LEU A 105 16.43 14.93 -7.02
CA LEU A 105 15.25 14.57 -6.23
C LEU A 105 15.19 13.08 -5.96
N THR A 106 15.48 12.26 -6.97
CA THR A 106 15.51 10.81 -6.83
C THR A 106 16.49 10.37 -5.75
N ASP A 107 17.69 10.96 -5.74
CA ASP A 107 18.72 10.66 -4.73
C ASP A 107 18.28 11.11 -3.33
N ILE A 108 17.69 12.28 -3.21
CA ILE A 108 17.20 12.81 -1.92
C ILE A 108 16.17 11.84 -1.30
N TYR A 109 15.26 11.32 -2.11
CA TYR A 109 14.23 10.39 -1.68
C TYR A 109 14.69 8.93 -1.68
N ARG A 110 15.98 8.68 -1.97
CA ARG A 110 16.59 7.35 -2.02
C ARG A 110 15.89 6.41 -2.99
N GLY A 111 15.44 6.96 -4.11
CA GLY A 111 14.87 6.21 -5.21
C GLY A 111 15.95 5.80 -6.21
N GLN A 112 15.50 5.15 -7.26
CA GLN A 112 16.36 4.71 -8.36
C GLN A 112 15.69 5.01 -9.69
N VAL A 113 16.49 5.42 -10.68
CA VAL A 113 16.04 5.50 -12.07
C VAL A 113 16.17 4.11 -12.66
N VAL A 114 15.05 3.51 -13.06
CA VAL A 114 15.02 2.12 -13.57
C VAL A 114 14.85 2.04 -15.08
N ASP A 115 14.47 3.14 -15.72
CA ASP A 115 14.41 3.25 -17.18
C ASP A 115 14.75 4.68 -17.60
N VAL A 116 15.49 4.81 -18.70
CA VAL A 116 15.97 6.08 -19.22
C VAL A 116 15.78 6.14 -20.72
N THR A 117 15.16 7.22 -21.20
CA THR A 117 15.20 7.59 -22.61
C THR A 117 15.74 9.02 -22.71
N ASP A 118 15.90 9.52 -23.95
CA ASP A 118 16.30 10.91 -24.17
C ASP A 118 15.25 11.91 -23.69
N LYS A 119 14.02 11.48 -23.41
CA LYS A 119 12.90 12.36 -23.05
C LYS A 119 12.26 12.05 -21.71
N SER A 120 12.58 10.90 -21.09
CA SER A 120 11.89 10.46 -19.88
C SER A 120 12.74 9.61 -18.97
N TYR A 121 12.34 9.57 -17.70
CA TYR A 121 12.81 8.59 -16.71
C TYR A 121 11.62 7.82 -16.15
N VAL A 122 11.85 6.56 -15.78
CA VAL A 122 10.99 5.85 -14.84
C VAL A 122 11.75 5.78 -13.52
N ILE A 123 11.14 6.29 -12.47
CA ILE A 123 11.74 6.36 -11.13
C ILE A 123 11.00 5.38 -10.21
N GLU A 124 11.77 4.55 -9.50
CA GLU A 124 11.26 3.65 -8.48
C GLU A 124 11.56 4.20 -7.10
N ILE A 125 10.54 4.31 -6.24
CA ILE A 125 10.70 4.77 -4.85
C ILE A 125 9.93 3.85 -3.94
N THR A 126 10.56 3.44 -2.84
CA THR A 126 9.96 2.64 -1.78
C THR A 126 10.02 3.41 -0.47
N GLY A 127 8.94 3.38 0.28
CA GLY A 127 8.88 4.04 1.58
C GLY A 127 7.47 4.03 2.15
N THR A 128 7.26 4.89 3.14
CA THR A 128 5.91 5.13 3.68
C THR A 128 5.08 5.89 2.65
N SER A 129 3.75 5.81 2.78
CA SER A 129 2.85 6.55 1.89
C SER A 129 3.14 8.06 1.91
N ASP A 130 3.45 8.61 3.08
CA ASP A 130 3.79 10.04 3.23
C ASP A 130 5.04 10.41 2.45
N LYS A 131 6.06 9.55 2.46
CA LYS A 131 7.28 9.76 1.69
C LYS A 131 6.97 9.80 0.19
N LEU A 132 6.15 8.88 -0.30
CA LEU A 132 5.78 8.80 -1.71
C LEU A 132 4.94 10.02 -2.13
N ASP A 133 4.00 10.43 -1.28
CA ASP A 133 3.19 11.64 -1.51
C ASP A 133 4.09 12.88 -1.58
N SER A 134 5.03 13.00 -0.67
CA SER A 134 5.99 14.10 -0.63
C SER A 134 6.83 14.18 -1.91
N PHE A 135 7.27 13.03 -2.42
CA PHE A 135 8.00 12.99 -3.69
C PHE A 135 7.16 13.55 -4.84
N LEU A 136 5.91 13.09 -4.96
CA LEU A 136 5.01 13.56 -6.02
C LEU A 136 4.74 15.07 -5.92
N GLU A 137 4.63 15.60 -4.71
CA GLU A 137 4.44 17.04 -4.48
C GLU A 137 5.69 17.87 -4.83
N THR A 138 6.87 17.27 -4.66
CA THR A 138 8.15 17.96 -4.90
C THR A 138 8.52 17.98 -6.38
N VAL A 139 8.09 16.99 -7.16
CA VAL A 139 8.34 16.98 -8.61
C VAL A 139 7.62 18.17 -9.25
N PRO A 140 8.32 18.97 -10.11
CA PRO A 140 7.68 20.10 -10.78
C PRO A 140 6.41 19.68 -11.52
N LYS A 141 5.38 20.52 -11.40
CA LYS A 141 4.07 20.25 -12.01
C LYS A 141 4.21 20.13 -13.52
N GLY A 142 3.51 19.15 -14.07
CA GLY A 142 3.49 18.91 -15.50
C GLY A 142 4.58 17.95 -15.97
N LEU A 143 5.54 17.59 -15.13
CA LEU A 143 6.56 16.60 -15.48
C LEU A 143 6.12 15.16 -15.25
N ILE A 144 5.15 14.92 -14.38
CA ILE A 144 4.64 13.57 -14.12
C ILE A 144 3.76 13.13 -15.28
N LEU A 145 4.14 12.05 -15.94
CA LEU A 145 3.40 11.47 -17.06
C LEU A 145 2.41 10.39 -16.60
N GLU A 146 2.85 9.52 -15.69
CA GLU A 146 1.98 8.51 -15.07
C GLU A 146 2.60 7.98 -13.78
N THR A 147 1.77 7.44 -12.92
CA THR A 147 2.17 6.92 -11.61
C THR A 147 1.46 5.60 -11.33
N VAL A 148 2.21 4.62 -10.82
CA VAL A 148 1.66 3.35 -10.34
C VAL A 148 2.12 3.14 -8.90
N ARG A 149 1.19 2.79 -8.02
CA ARG A 149 1.49 2.48 -6.60
C ARG A 149 0.94 1.12 -6.25
N THR A 150 1.68 0.38 -5.44
CA THR A 150 1.26 -0.95 -4.99
C THR A 150 0.23 -0.91 -3.86
N GLY A 151 0.15 0.22 -3.14
CA GLY A 151 -0.49 0.23 -1.83
C GLY A 151 0.47 -0.25 -0.75
N ALA A 152 0.17 0.08 0.50
CA ALA A 152 1.05 -0.26 1.62
C ALA A 152 0.99 -1.75 1.96
N ALA A 153 2.14 -2.32 2.25
CA ALA A 153 2.26 -3.61 2.92
C ALA A 153 2.70 -3.34 4.35
N GLY A 154 2.08 -4.01 5.32
CA GLY A 154 2.35 -3.80 6.74
C GLY A 154 2.71 -5.08 7.47
N ILE A 155 3.60 -4.95 8.44
CA ILE A 155 4.03 -6.05 9.30
C ILE A 155 4.30 -5.53 10.71
N GLY A 156 3.92 -6.31 11.73
CA GLY A 156 4.16 -5.93 13.13
C GLY A 156 5.64 -5.85 13.46
N ARG A 157 5.99 -4.97 14.40
CA ARG A 157 7.36 -4.86 14.91
C ARG A 157 7.63 -5.89 16.00
N GLY A 158 8.92 -6.22 16.16
CA GLY A 158 9.37 -7.13 17.19
C GLY A 158 8.85 -8.54 16.98
N GLU A 159 8.38 -9.15 18.07
CA GLU A 159 7.92 -10.53 18.09
C GLU A 159 6.46 -10.71 17.69
N ARG A 160 5.76 -9.62 17.39
CA ARG A 160 4.35 -9.67 16.98
C ARG A 160 4.23 -10.27 15.59
N ILE A 161 3.49 -11.35 15.48
CA ILE A 161 3.29 -12.06 14.21
C ILE A 161 1.80 -12.32 13.95
N LEU A 162 1.46 -12.41 12.67
CA LEU A 162 0.14 -12.78 12.20
C LEU A 162 0.22 -14.17 11.59
N LYS A 163 0.05 -15.19 12.44
CA LYS A 163 0.08 -16.60 12.07
C LYS A 163 -1.07 -17.36 12.72
N ILE A 164 -1.33 -18.55 12.20
CA ILE A 164 -2.31 -19.49 12.77
C ILE A 164 -1.84 -19.96 14.14
#